data_d511960a428aa93929c43ff2f13a75e3
#
_entry.id   d511960a428aa93929c43ff2f13a75e3
#
_cell.length_a   1.000
_cell.length_b   1.000
_cell.length_c   1.000
_cell.angle_alpha   90.00
_cell.angle_beta   90.00
_cell.angle_gamma   90.00
#
_symmetry.space_group_name_H-M   'P 1'
#
loop_
_entity.id
_entity.type
_entity.pdbx_description
1 polymer ?
#
loop_
_entity_poly.entity_id
_entity_poly.type
_entity_poly.pdbx_seq_one_letter_code
_entity_poly.pdbx_strand_id
1 'polypeptide(L)'
;MYIYKIIILCGLLLGSVGLKAQEAQCSIDRKLRADSTNRNRIITRATMYGVGFTNVFDTYLSPQEYKGIDFRISRESMRMTRLMDGNVSLQTFFQADLGYTHNKVDNNNTFSGLANWNYGLHYNFPITGNFKLLAGGVGDFNGGFVYNLRNGNNPAQARAYINLATSGMAIW
;
A
#
# COMPACT_ATOMS: atom_id res chain seq x y z
N MET A 1 -12.20 -34.77 1.03
CA MET A 1 -10.80 -35.15 0.73
C MET A 1 -10.03 -34.12 -0.13
N TYR A 2 -10.69 -33.27 -0.92
CA TYR A 2 -10.05 -32.22 -1.74
C TYR A 2 -9.66 -30.96 -0.95
N ILE A 3 -10.42 -30.57 0.06
CA ILE A 3 -10.21 -29.34 0.85
C ILE A 3 -8.88 -29.41 1.64
N TYR A 4 -8.55 -30.56 2.22
CA TYR A 4 -7.28 -30.74 2.94
C TYR A 4 -6.05 -30.61 2.02
N LYS A 5 -6.14 -31.04 0.75
CA LYS A 5 -5.05 -30.90 -0.21
C LYS A 5 -4.80 -29.45 -0.60
N ILE A 6 -5.85 -28.62 -0.68
CA ILE A 6 -5.75 -27.18 -0.99
C ILE A 6 -5.12 -26.43 0.19
N ILE A 7 -5.52 -26.74 1.42
CA ILE A 7 -4.95 -26.10 2.63
C ILE A 7 -3.47 -26.43 2.77
N ILE A 8 -3.06 -27.68 2.55
CA ILE A 8 -1.65 -28.09 2.59
C ILE A 8 -0.86 -27.41 1.47
N LEU A 9 -1.42 -27.29 0.27
CA LEU A 9 -0.76 -26.62 -0.87
C LEU A 9 -0.59 -25.12 -0.61
N CYS A 10 -1.60 -24.44 -0.06
CA CYS A 10 -1.50 -23.04 0.35
C CYS A 10 -0.49 -22.83 1.48
N GLY A 11 -0.45 -23.74 2.48
CA GLY A 11 0.53 -23.70 3.56
C GLY A 11 1.97 -23.89 3.07
N LEU A 12 2.20 -24.79 2.10
CA LEU A 12 3.51 -25.00 1.48
C LEU A 12 3.94 -23.82 0.60
N LEU A 13 3.01 -23.18 -0.12
CA LEU A 13 3.30 -21.99 -0.91
C LEU A 13 3.63 -20.78 -0.02
N LEU A 14 2.91 -20.58 1.09
CA LEU A 14 3.20 -19.52 2.05
C LEU A 14 4.53 -19.76 2.79
N GLY A 15 4.83 -21.00 3.13
CA GLY A 15 6.12 -21.39 3.75
C GLY A 15 7.30 -21.16 2.81
N SER A 16 7.17 -21.49 1.52
CA SER A 16 8.24 -21.28 0.52
C SER A 16 8.47 -19.81 0.18
N VAL A 17 7.44 -18.99 0.24
CA VAL A 17 7.55 -17.51 0.06
C VAL A 17 8.26 -16.88 1.27
N GLY A 18 7.96 -17.36 2.50
CA GLY A 18 8.62 -16.88 3.71
C GLY A 18 10.11 -17.20 3.74
N LEU A 19 10.51 -18.43 3.37
CA LEU A 19 11.91 -18.83 3.29
C LEU A 19 12.70 -18.06 2.23
N LYS A 20 12.13 -17.86 1.03
CA LYS A 20 12.76 -17.05 -0.01
C LYS A 20 12.87 -15.57 0.35
N ALA A 21 11.90 -15.03 1.08
CA ALA A 21 11.96 -13.67 1.60
C ALA A 21 13.09 -13.52 2.64
N GLN A 22 13.27 -14.50 3.50
CA GLN A 22 14.32 -14.51 4.52
C GLN A 22 15.73 -14.69 3.92
N GLU A 23 15.88 -15.54 2.90
CA GLU A 23 17.14 -15.69 2.14
C GLU A 23 17.47 -14.42 1.35
N ALA A 24 16.46 -13.78 0.71
CA ALA A 24 16.61 -12.51 0.04
C ALA A 24 17.03 -11.39 1.01
N GLN A 25 16.45 -11.34 2.20
CA GLN A 25 16.82 -10.38 3.25
C GLN A 25 18.27 -10.61 3.73
N CYS A 26 18.66 -11.85 3.98
CA CYS A 26 20.02 -12.20 4.39
C CYS A 26 21.06 -11.90 3.29
N SER A 27 20.73 -12.09 2.01
CA SER A 27 21.60 -11.75 0.87
C SER A 27 21.72 -10.24 0.67
N ILE A 28 20.64 -9.50 0.92
CA ILE A 28 20.61 -8.04 0.93
C ILE A 28 21.51 -7.51 2.06
N ASP A 29 21.37 -8.02 3.29
CA ASP A 29 22.17 -7.60 4.43
C ASP A 29 23.66 -7.90 4.24
N ARG A 30 24.02 -9.00 3.59
CA ARG A 30 25.41 -9.36 3.26
C ARG A 30 26.00 -8.42 2.19
N LYS A 31 25.26 -8.07 1.17
CA LYS A 31 25.62 -7.02 0.18
C LYS A 31 25.66 -5.66 0.84
N LEU A 32 24.82 -5.40 1.86
CA LEU A 32 24.78 -4.16 2.62
C LEU A 32 26.05 -3.93 3.43
N ARG A 33 26.68 -4.97 3.96
CA ARG A 33 27.98 -4.87 4.67
C ARG A 33 29.17 -4.73 3.74
N ALA A 34 29.08 -5.22 2.50
CA ALA A 34 30.19 -5.17 1.54
C ALA A 34 30.35 -3.83 0.81
N ASP A 35 29.33 -2.97 0.82
CA ASP A 35 29.30 -1.75 -0.01
C ASP A 35 28.94 -0.51 0.81
N SER A 36 29.74 -0.22 1.84
CA SER A 36 29.58 0.93 2.74
C SER A 36 29.71 2.31 2.06
N THR A 37 30.05 2.36 0.78
CA THR A 37 30.30 3.59 0.02
C THR A 37 29.11 4.07 -0.82
N ASN A 38 28.05 3.27 -0.98
CA ASN A 38 26.93 3.65 -1.85
C ASN A 38 25.70 4.12 -1.06
N ARG A 39 25.66 5.41 -0.72
CA ARG A 39 24.64 6.06 0.10
C ARG A 39 23.25 6.23 -0.56
N ASN A 40 23.03 5.79 -1.79
CA ASN A 40 21.73 5.83 -2.49
C ASN A 40 21.04 4.46 -2.51
N ARG A 41 20.92 3.83 -1.37
CA ARG A 41 20.58 2.43 -1.28
C ARG A 41 19.10 2.19 -1.10
N ILE A 42 18.54 1.27 -1.89
CA ILE A 42 17.20 0.72 -1.68
C ILE A 42 17.24 -0.11 -0.39
N ILE A 43 16.42 0.24 0.60
CA ILE A 43 16.26 -0.50 1.85
C ILE A 43 15.24 -1.61 1.61
N THR A 44 14.06 -1.25 1.11
CA THR A 44 12.97 -2.18 0.84
C THR A 44 12.25 -1.81 -0.46
N ARG A 45 11.66 -2.80 -1.10
CA ARG A 45 10.72 -2.62 -2.20
C ARG A 45 9.71 -3.76 -2.17
N ALA A 46 8.44 -3.43 -2.17
CA ALA A 46 7.35 -4.40 -2.22
C ALA A 46 6.32 -3.98 -3.26
N THR A 47 5.69 -4.96 -3.90
CA THR A 47 4.47 -4.77 -4.69
C THR A 47 3.45 -5.78 -4.19
N MET A 48 2.27 -5.31 -3.88
CA MET A 48 1.20 -6.10 -3.29
C MET A 48 -0.04 -6.00 -4.16
N TYR A 49 -0.74 -7.10 -4.29
CA TYR A 49 -2.03 -7.20 -4.95
C TYR A 49 -3.04 -7.71 -3.95
N GLY A 50 -4.23 -7.12 -3.95
CA GLY A 50 -5.30 -7.48 -3.04
C GLY A 50 -6.64 -7.53 -3.75
N VAL A 51 -7.52 -8.39 -3.25
CA VAL A 51 -8.94 -8.41 -3.59
C VAL A 51 -9.69 -8.34 -2.27
N GLY A 52 -10.68 -7.47 -2.21
CA GLY A 52 -11.45 -7.20 -0.99
C GLY A 52 -12.92 -6.97 -1.25
N PHE A 53 -13.64 -6.74 -0.16
CA PHE A 53 -15.01 -6.26 -0.20
C PHE A 53 -15.02 -4.77 0.07
N THR A 54 -15.78 -4.03 -0.72
CA THR A 54 -15.92 -2.59 -0.58
C THR A 54 -17.38 -2.20 -0.39
N ASN A 55 -17.55 -1.10 0.32
CA ASN A 55 -18.84 -0.50 0.58
C ASN A 55 -18.75 1.00 0.22
N VAL A 56 -19.61 1.42 -0.69
CA VAL A 56 -19.68 2.81 -1.16
C VAL A 56 -21.01 3.41 -0.73
N PHE A 57 -20.95 4.49 0.02
CA PHE A 57 -22.09 5.30 0.39
C PHE A 57 -21.79 6.76 0.04
N ASP A 58 -22.40 7.25 -1.00
CA ASP A 58 -22.24 8.63 -1.47
C ASP A 58 -23.62 9.26 -1.70
N THR A 59 -24.04 10.06 -0.73
CA THR A 59 -25.37 10.69 -0.72
C THR A 59 -25.59 11.69 -1.85
N TYR A 60 -24.51 12.19 -2.46
CA TYR A 60 -24.59 13.07 -3.64
C TYR A 60 -24.99 12.29 -4.90
N LEU A 61 -24.49 11.07 -5.05
CA LEU A 61 -24.78 10.21 -6.21
C LEU A 61 -26.04 9.39 -5.99
N SER A 62 -26.26 8.89 -4.78
CA SER A 62 -27.41 8.05 -4.45
C SER A 62 -27.60 7.97 -2.93
N PRO A 63 -28.85 7.96 -2.43
CA PRO A 63 -29.13 7.74 -1.01
C PRO A 63 -28.97 6.27 -0.58
N GLN A 64 -28.54 5.39 -1.47
CA GLN A 64 -28.40 3.96 -1.23
C GLN A 64 -26.95 3.56 -1.00
N GLU A 65 -26.77 2.51 -0.19
CA GLU A 65 -25.49 1.85 0.04
C GLU A 65 -25.21 0.84 -1.06
N TYR A 66 -23.98 0.82 -1.58
CA TYR A 66 -23.52 -0.10 -2.61
C TYR A 66 -22.43 -0.99 -2.05
N LYS A 67 -22.56 -2.30 -2.21
CA LYS A 67 -21.60 -3.30 -1.74
C LYS A 67 -21.08 -4.12 -2.92
N GLY A 68 -19.81 -4.49 -2.87
CA GLY A 68 -19.21 -5.28 -3.91
C GLY A 68 -17.78 -5.64 -3.64
N ILE A 69 -17.04 -5.81 -4.70
CA ILE A 69 -15.63 -6.20 -4.67
C ILE A 69 -14.74 -5.05 -5.10
N ASP A 70 -13.54 -5.01 -4.54
CA ASP A 70 -12.47 -4.14 -5.00
C ASP A 70 -11.19 -4.93 -5.31
N PHE A 71 -10.46 -4.42 -6.26
CA PHE A 71 -9.11 -4.85 -6.59
C PHE A 71 -8.13 -3.75 -6.23
N ARG A 72 -7.06 -4.13 -5.54
CA ARG A 72 -6.02 -3.21 -5.06
C ARG A 72 -4.67 -3.61 -5.58
N ILE A 73 -3.92 -2.62 -6.04
CA ILE A 73 -2.49 -2.72 -6.26
C ILE A 73 -1.79 -1.67 -5.41
N SER A 74 -0.72 -2.07 -4.70
CA SER A 74 0.11 -1.13 -3.98
C SER A 74 1.59 -1.43 -4.17
N ARG A 75 2.39 -0.39 -4.18
CA ARG A 75 3.83 -0.47 -4.33
C ARG A 75 4.50 0.44 -3.32
N GLU A 76 5.38 -0.14 -2.52
CA GLU A 76 6.21 0.57 -1.57
C GLU A 76 7.68 0.50 -1.98
N SER A 77 8.41 1.58 -1.74
CA SER A 77 9.86 1.63 -1.89
C SER A 77 10.44 2.55 -0.83
N MET A 78 11.46 2.09 -0.14
CA MET A 78 12.23 2.86 0.82
C MET A 78 13.69 2.87 0.43
N ARG A 79 14.34 4.03 0.47
CA ARG A 79 15.76 4.21 0.12
C ARG A 79 16.42 5.22 1.05
N MET A 80 17.72 5.05 1.28
CA MET A 80 18.52 6.10 1.95
C MET A 80 18.74 7.27 1.01
N THR A 81 18.75 8.47 1.57
CA THR A 81 19.08 9.71 0.86
C THR A 81 20.47 10.20 1.28
N ARG A 82 20.94 11.27 0.66
CA ARG A 82 22.18 11.96 1.07
C ARG A 82 21.94 13.07 2.11
N LEU A 83 20.70 13.29 2.51
CA LEU A 83 20.33 14.30 3.47
C LEU A 83 20.87 13.93 4.86
N MET A 84 21.33 14.93 5.61
CA MET A 84 21.87 14.80 6.98
C MET A 84 22.90 13.65 7.09
N ASP A 85 23.93 13.69 6.25
CA ASP A 85 25.02 12.70 6.20
C ASP A 85 24.56 11.26 5.93
N GLY A 86 23.42 11.11 5.24
CA GLY A 86 22.86 9.82 4.91
C GLY A 86 22.00 9.21 6.01
N ASN A 87 21.58 10.01 7.00
CA ASN A 87 20.69 9.52 8.07
C ASN A 87 19.21 9.68 7.77
N VAL A 88 18.85 10.20 6.59
CA VAL A 88 17.45 10.36 6.19
C VAL A 88 17.08 9.34 5.11
N SER A 89 15.99 8.62 5.32
CA SER A 89 15.37 7.75 4.32
C SER A 89 14.18 8.43 3.65
N LEU A 90 13.99 8.12 2.37
CA LEU A 90 12.81 8.48 1.60
C LEU A 90 11.97 7.22 1.39
N GLN A 91 10.73 7.27 1.85
CA GLN A 91 9.70 6.28 1.57
C GLN A 91 8.76 6.82 0.49
N THR A 92 8.43 6.00 -0.48
CA THR A 92 7.37 6.26 -1.46
C THR A 92 6.39 5.11 -1.40
N PHE A 93 5.12 5.43 -1.31
CA PHE A 93 4.04 4.45 -1.35
C PHE A 93 3.00 4.90 -2.37
N PHE A 94 2.63 4.01 -3.26
CA PHE A 94 1.56 4.20 -4.22
C PHE A 94 0.54 3.09 -4.05
N GLN A 95 -0.74 3.46 -4.07
CA GLN A 95 -1.85 2.52 -4.04
C GLN A 95 -2.89 2.95 -5.06
N ALA A 96 -3.46 2.01 -5.77
CA ALA A 96 -4.63 2.19 -6.61
C ALA A 96 -5.66 1.11 -6.30
N ASP A 97 -6.90 1.52 -6.17
CA ASP A 97 -8.05 0.66 -5.91
C ASP A 97 -9.09 0.85 -7.02
N LEU A 98 -9.69 -0.25 -7.48
CA LEU A 98 -10.80 -0.25 -8.42
C LEU A 98 -11.93 -1.10 -7.84
N GLY A 99 -13.07 -0.49 -7.59
CA GLY A 99 -14.24 -1.13 -7.00
C GLY A 99 -15.42 -1.20 -7.97
N TYR A 100 -16.10 -2.34 -7.94
CA TYR A 100 -17.38 -2.54 -8.60
C TYR A 100 -18.41 -3.00 -7.58
N THR A 101 -19.47 -2.22 -7.42
CA THR A 101 -20.47 -2.41 -6.36
C THR A 101 -21.88 -2.31 -6.90
N HIS A 102 -22.82 -2.96 -6.23
CA HIS A 102 -24.25 -2.94 -6.53
C HIS A 102 -25.06 -2.59 -5.29
N ASN A 103 -26.25 -2.06 -5.50
CA ASN A 103 -27.17 -1.78 -4.41
C ASN A 103 -27.89 -3.05 -3.93
N LYS A 104 -28.55 -2.98 -2.77
CA LYS A 104 -29.24 -4.13 -2.14
C LYS A 104 -30.28 -4.80 -3.03
N VAL A 105 -30.89 -4.06 -3.95
CA VAL A 105 -31.97 -4.56 -4.86
C VAL A 105 -31.40 -5.06 -6.18
N ASP A 106 -30.09 -4.94 -6.38
CA ASP A 106 -29.34 -5.34 -7.59
C ASP A 106 -29.89 -4.73 -8.90
N ASN A 107 -30.37 -3.49 -8.80
CA ASN A 107 -30.91 -2.76 -9.94
C ASN A 107 -30.06 -1.54 -10.35
N ASN A 108 -28.96 -1.27 -9.65
CA ASN A 108 -28.03 -0.19 -9.93
C ASN A 108 -26.61 -0.53 -9.47
N ASN A 109 -25.63 -0.17 -10.30
CA ASN A 109 -24.25 -0.47 -10.08
C ASN A 109 -23.43 0.83 -9.99
N THR A 110 -22.31 0.74 -9.26
CA THR A 110 -21.37 1.84 -9.12
C THR A 110 -19.96 1.35 -9.37
N PHE A 111 -19.20 2.12 -10.13
CA PHE A 111 -17.78 1.91 -10.35
C PHE A 111 -17.02 2.99 -9.61
N SER A 112 -15.98 2.61 -8.87
CA SER A 112 -15.13 3.53 -8.10
C SER A 112 -13.66 3.29 -8.37
N GLY A 113 -12.90 4.36 -8.34
CA GLY A 113 -11.44 4.31 -8.39
C GLY A 113 -10.84 5.25 -7.38
N LEU A 114 -9.78 4.80 -6.70
CA LEU A 114 -8.99 5.58 -5.76
C LEU A 114 -7.52 5.42 -6.09
N ALA A 115 -6.78 6.52 -6.09
CA ALA A 115 -5.33 6.53 -6.14
C ALA A 115 -4.79 7.32 -4.96
N ASN A 116 -3.81 6.73 -4.26
CA ASN A 116 -3.12 7.34 -3.14
C ASN A 116 -1.62 7.32 -3.42
N TRP A 117 -0.94 8.43 -3.17
CA TRP A 117 0.49 8.56 -3.34
C TRP A 117 1.12 9.28 -2.16
N ASN A 118 1.98 8.56 -1.43
CA ASN A 118 2.65 9.06 -0.23
C ASN A 118 4.14 9.24 -0.46
N TYR A 119 4.65 10.36 0.05
CA TYR A 119 6.07 10.65 0.18
C TYR A 119 6.41 10.90 1.63
N GLY A 120 7.25 10.04 2.21
CA GLY A 120 7.73 10.15 3.58
C GLY A 120 9.23 10.38 3.66
N LEU A 121 9.65 11.37 4.44
CA LEU A 121 11.03 11.57 4.83
C LEU A 121 11.18 11.24 6.30
N HIS A 122 12.12 10.33 6.63
CA HIS A 122 12.30 9.84 7.99
C HIS A 122 13.78 9.94 8.38
N TYR A 123 14.04 10.55 9.52
CA TYR A 123 15.34 10.49 10.15
C TYR A 123 15.52 9.16 10.87
N ASN A 124 16.66 8.50 10.68
CA ASN A 124 16.95 7.19 11.23
C ASN A 124 17.76 7.33 12.51
N PHE A 125 17.21 6.84 13.62
CA PHE A 125 17.84 6.77 14.92
C PHE A 125 18.32 5.33 15.16
N PRO A 126 19.63 5.02 15.00
CA PRO A 126 20.14 3.70 15.34
C PRO A 126 20.17 3.56 16.87
N ILE A 127 19.40 2.62 17.42
CA ILE A 127 19.34 2.36 18.88
C ILE A 127 20.29 1.24 19.24
N THR A 128 20.25 0.14 18.46
CA THR A 128 21.21 -0.97 18.59
C THR A 128 21.61 -1.43 17.19
N GLY A 129 22.54 -2.41 17.11
CA GLY A 129 23.01 -2.93 15.82
C GLY A 129 21.88 -3.47 14.91
N ASN A 130 20.79 -3.96 15.50
CA ASN A 130 19.67 -4.56 14.77
C ASN A 130 18.35 -3.77 14.90
N PHE A 131 18.29 -2.76 15.76
CA PHE A 131 17.07 -2.00 16.02
C PHE A 131 17.26 -0.52 15.71
N LYS A 132 16.35 0.02 14.88
CA LYS A 132 16.32 1.44 14.46
C LYS A 132 14.92 2.00 14.66
N LEU A 133 14.85 3.24 15.13
CA LEU A 133 13.65 4.04 15.10
C LEU A 133 13.77 5.07 13.97
N LEU A 134 12.67 5.29 13.29
CA LEU A 134 12.55 6.30 12.25
C LEU A 134 11.43 7.25 12.63
N ALA A 135 11.70 8.55 12.57
CA ALA A 135 10.69 9.58 12.79
C ALA A 135 10.76 10.60 11.67
N GLY A 136 9.60 11.06 11.23
CA GLY A 136 9.55 11.98 10.10
C GLY A 136 8.19 12.51 9.76
N GLY A 137 8.07 13.04 8.54
CA GLY A 137 6.84 13.56 7.97
C GLY A 137 6.48 12.86 6.66
N VAL A 138 5.19 12.78 6.39
CA VAL A 138 4.62 12.19 5.18
C VAL A 138 3.66 13.18 4.55
N GLY A 139 3.85 13.44 3.26
CA GLY A 139 2.87 14.08 2.40
C GLY A 139 2.06 13.00 1.68
N ASP A 140 0.75 13.13 1.70
CA ASP A 140 -0.21 12.16 1.19
C ASP A 140 -1.13 12.84 0.16
N PHE A 141 -1.09 12.39 -1.08
CA PHE A 141 -1.88 12.88 -2.19
C PHE A 141 -2.92 11.84 -2.56
N ASN A 142 -4.18 12.23 -2.51
CA ASN A 142 -5.30 11.34 -2.77
C ASN A 142 -6.16 11.88 -3.91
N GLY A 143 -6.53 11.00 -4.82
CA GLY A 143 -7.48 11.29 -5.87
C GLY A 143 -8.40 10.10 -6.09
N GLY A 144 -9.68 10.33 -6.30
CA GLY A 144 -10.61 9.26 -6.55
C GLY A 144 -11.87 9.74 -7.24
N PHE A 145 -12.62 8.78 -7.76
CA PHE A 145 -13.90 9.02 -8.39
C PHE A 145 -14.88 7.90 -8.04
N VAL A 146 -16.15 8.24 -8.09
CA VAL A 146 -17.26 7.30 -8.03
C VAL A 146 -18.18 7.60 -9.21
N TYR A 147 -18.57 6.59 -9.95
CA TYR A 147 -19.46 6.67 -11.10
C TYR A 147 -20.66 5.76 -10.89
N ASN A 148 -21.87 6.36 -10.88
CA ASN A 148 -23.13 5.65 -10.75
C ASN A 148 -23.73 5.41 -12.13
N LEU A 149 -23.91 4.17 -12.52
CA LEU A 149 -24.32 3.77 -13.88
C LEU A 149 -25.76 4.15 -14.23
N ARG A 150 -26.60 4.42 -13.24
CA ARG A 150 -28.03 4.72 -13.44
C ARG A 150 -28.41 6.19 -13.23
N ASN A 151 -27.56 6.97 -12.62
CA ASN A 151 -27.83 8.39 -12.39
C ASN A 151 -27.55 9.20 -13.68
N GLY A 152 -28.61 9.51 -14.42
CA GLY A 152 -28.50 10.24 -15.69
C GLY A 152 -28.22 11.74 -15.55
N ASN A 153 -28.46 12.33 -14.37
CA ASN A 153 -28.28 13.77 -14.14
C ASN A 153 -26.90 14.14 -13.58
N ASN A 154 -26.42 13.34 -12.61
CA ASN A 154 -25.10 13.50 -11.98
C ASN A 154 -24.45 12.12 -11.77
N PRO A 155 -23.91 11.52 -12.84
CA PRO A 155 -23.42 10.14 -12.75
C PRO A 155 -22.09 10.01 -12.03
N ALA A 156 -21.30 11.08 -11.91
CA ALA A 156 -19.93 11.01 -11.43
C ALA A 156 -19.63 12.03 -10.35
N GLN A 157 -18.82 11.63 -9.39
CA GLN A 157 -18.17 12.51 -8.42
C GLN A 157 -16.66 12.22 -8.39
N ALA A 158 -15.85 13.26 -8.45
CA ALA A 158 -14.41 13.19 -8.26
C ALA A 158 -14.03 13.93 -6.98
N ARG A 159 -13.03 13.40 -6.27
CA ARG A 159 -12.47 13.97 -5.03
C ARG A 159 -10.96 13.96 -5.13
N ALA A 160 -10.34 15.05 -4.68
CA ALA A 160 -8.89 15.12 -4.51
C ALA A 160 -8.58 15.87 -3.21
N TYR A 161 -7.60 15.38 -2.46
CA TYR A 161 -7.17 16.01 -1.22
C TYR A 161 -5.71 15.70 -0.93
N ILE A 162 -5.08 16.56 -0.13
CA ILE A 162 -3.70 16.45 0.31
C ILE A 162 -3.70 16.45 1.83
N ASN A 163 -2.97 15.52 2.43
CA ASN A 163 -2.73 15.47 3.87
C ASN A 163 -1.23 15.60 4.17
N LEU A 164 -0.93 16.16 5.32
CA LEU A 164 0.39 16.12 5.92
C LEU A 164 0.28 15.44 7.28
N ALA A 165 1.16 14.48 7.53
CA ALA A 165 1.16 13.70 8.75
C ALA A 165 2.58 13.52 9.30
N THR A 166 2.67 13.31 10.61
CA THR A 166 3.89 12.79 11.24
C THR A 166 3.89 11.27 11.17
N SER A 167 5.05 10.68 11.01
CA SER A 167 5.22 9.23 10.90
C SER A 167 6.35 8.75 11.79
N GLY A 168 6.14 7.59 12.42
CA GLY A 168 7.13 6.87 13.19
C GLY A 168 7.14 5.39 12.81
N MET A 169 8.34 4.81 12.66
CA MET A 169 8.52 3.40 12.35
C MET A 169 9.60 2.79 13.23
N ALA A 170 9.44 1.51 13.55
CA ALA A 170 10.47 0.71 14.19
C ALA A 170 10.89 -0.40 13.23
N ILE A 171 12.18 -0.55 13.03
CA ILE A 171 12.77 -1.59 12.18
C ILE A 171 13.68 -2.45 13.06
N TRP A 172 13.40 -3.72 13.03
CA TRP A 172 14.15 -4.73 13.78
C TRP A 172 14.70 -5.82 12.88
#